data_581ebb39d864637701008240d51fbab2
#
_entry.id   581ebb39d864637701008240d51fbab2
#
_cell.length_a   1.000
_cell.length_b   1.000
_cell.length_c   1.000
_cell.angle_alpha   90.00
_cell.angle_beta   90.00
_cell.angle_gamma   90.00
#
_symmetry.space_group_name_H-M   'P 1'
#
loop_
_entity.id
_entity.type
_entity.pdbx_description
1 polymer ?
#
loop_
_entity_poly.entity_id
_entity_poly.type
_entity_poly.pdbx_seq_one_letter_code
_entity_poly.pdbx_strand_id
1 'polypeptide(L)'
;NPDRYIDIKQDNKIIPTRLSYYASAQAKILGYNNYEDMLKSGHNLDTSESYEKPLTAREAFINLNHIVGSSIMRNNSLEGLWSCRIINPENPGNIISIDVSGRDNLSYTLKIIKDKEVVNVFNETNTIYKDDLYKGLKIANKAADVKLGSIIDDAAKQLRLTNSNIRVYADYEDLSLDDYNALVGNINFDIQPQTPSTQQSRYIRKTKAEYAAEQKDKLNGINKTIEDIAKTYKDNPEEIAELMKFASKFYRYSSRNVMLVHNQNSGATYFQSFEAWKKAGYSINRGQHGLKVLVPLKTTYLQDKDGNYVKLSEAPAELKNKYMKAPDSVKHINRTYYKIGNVFDISQTNVPKEEYPSFYSMGYNDVKLDILSAGIKNYCVSKLNIPVNNIDMNSISLRGYHIKDTLINMNDKLNSTEYLSTLTHEVGHAVMQHTAGQNTYLKEFEADCFSIMLESHLGVEITESRKHHLADNYRQLEQSQEGEEIDINSVINDVMKTFSNVIENIDEYVNYEINQNKDKEIDEAIDEDIEDEAVSESSLCEKQLMPQNVIDQQPQLEVG
;
A
#
# COMPACT_ATOMS: atom_id res chain seq x y z
N ASN A 1 33.90 -2.32 -1.22
CA ASN A 1 32.96 -1.22 -1.39
C ASN A 1 32.05 -1.14 -0.14
N PRO A 2 32.16 -0.11 0.73
CA PRO A 2 31.41 0.00 1.97
C PRO A 2 29.90 0.16 1.78
N ASP A 3 29.46 0.59 0.60
CA ASP A 3 28.03 0.78 0.28
C ASP A 3 27.42 -0.44 -0.42
N ARG A 4 28.19 -1.51 -0.62
CA ARG A 4 27.68 -2.80 -1.14
C ARG A 4 26.74 -3.43 -0.11
N TYR A 5 25.65 -4.02 -0.59
CA TYR A 5 24.77 -4.84 0.21
C TYR A 5 25.24 -6.30 0.16
N ILE A 6 25.25 -6.94 1.30
CA ILE A 6 25.42 -8.38 1.46
C ILE A 6 24.20 -8.94 2.16
N ASP A 7 23.78 -10.11 1.77
CA ASP A 7 22.69 -10.83 2.45
C ASP A 7 23.28 -11.56 3.66
N ILE A 8 22.79 -11.25 4.86
CA ILE A 8 23.18 -11.89 6.11
C ILE A 8 22.10 -12.86 6.52
N LYS A 9 22.49 -14.10 6.82
CA LYS A 9 21.57 -15.10 7.35
C LYS A 9 21.51 -14.98 8.87
N GLN A 10 20.35 -14.54 9.37
CA GLN A 10 20.07 -14.43 10.80
C GLN A 10 18.72 -15.10 11.11
N ASP A 11 18.68 -16.02 12.07
CA ASP A 11 17.45 -16.70 12.53
C ASP A 11 16.60 -17.29 11.38
N ASN A 12 17.24 -17.98 10.43
CA ASN A 12 16.65 -18.51 9.22
C ASN A 12 16.04 -17.47 8.24
N LYS A 13 16.28 -16.19 8.46
CA LYS A 13 15.92 -15.10 7.53
C LYS A 13 17.17 -14.59 6.83
N ILE A 14 17.02 -14.20 5.56
CA ILE A 14 18.05 -13.51 4.80
C ILE A 14 17.74 -12.02 4.87
N ILE A 15 18.64 -11.24 5.47
CA ILE A 15 18.48 -9.81 5.69
C ILE A 15 19.53 -9.06 4.87
N PRO A 16 19.12 -8.28 3.85
CA PRO A 16 20.06 -7.44 3.11
C PRO A 16 20.62 -6.35 4.02
N THR A 17 21.94 -6.36 4.21
CA THR A 17 22.63 -5.45 5.11
C THR A 17 23.76 -4.73 4.36
N ARG A 18 23.94 -3.43 4.59
CA ARG A 18 25.09 -2.71 4.05
C ARG A 18 26.39 -3.29 4.62
N LEU A 19 27.38 -3.50 3.75
CA LEU A 19 28.68 -4.02 4.16
C LEU A 19 29.33 -3.14 5.23
N SER A 20 29.19 -1.81 5.14
CA SER A 20 29.68 -0.86 6.14
C SER A 20 29.02 -1.03 7.51
N TYR A 21 27.73 -1.33 7.55
CA TYR A 21 27.02 -1.64 8.81
C TYR A 21 27.47 -2.96 9.40
N TYR A 22 27.61 -3.98 8.56
CA TYR A 22 28.07 -5.30 8.97
C TYR A 22 29.52 -5.23 9.52
N ALA A 23 30.40 -4.54 8.79
CA ALA A 23 31.77 -4.29 9.21
C ALA A 23 31.86 -3.54 10.54
N SER A 24 31.03 -2.51 10.72
CA SER A 24 30.98 -1.74 11.97
C SER A 24 30.45 -2.56 13.13
N ALA A 25 29.47 -3.44 12.88
CA ALA A 25 28.94 -4.36 13.89
C ALA A 25 30.00 -5.40 14.29
N GLN A 26 30.69 -6.01 13.34
CA GLN A 26 31.77 -6.96 13.62
C GLN A 26 32.91 -6.30 14.43
N ALA A 27 33.33 -5.08 14.04
CA ALA A 27 34.36 -4.35 14.78
C ALA A 27 33.97 -4.16 16.25
N LYS A 28 32.71 -3.77 16.52
CA LYS A 28 32.21 -3.61 17.89
C LYS A 28 32.16 -4.92 18.67
N ILE A 29 31.74 -6.01 18.04
CA ILE A 29 31.70 -7.34 18.67
C ILE A 29 33.11 -7.79 19.06
N LEU A 30 34.12 -7.48 18.23
CA LEU A 30 35.52 -7.79 18.49
C LEU A 30 36.21 -6.78 19.41
N GLY A 31 35.50 -5.76 19.91
CA GLY A 31 36.01 -4.78 20.88
C GLY A 31 36.78 -3.61 20.27
N TYR A 32 36.65 -3.39 18.95
CA TYR A 32 37.27 -2.25 18.28
C TYR A 32 36.35 -1.03 18.23
N ASN A 33 36.92 0.17 18.23
CA ASN A 33 36.16 1.42 18.16
C ASN A 33 35.44 1.58 16.81
N ASN A 34 36.11 1.14 15.73
CA ASN A 34 35.59 1.22 14.36
C ASN A 34 36.23 0.14 13.48
N TYR A 35 35.74 0.02 12.26
CA TYR A 35 36.23 -0.95 11.27
C TYR A 35 37.67 -0.74 10.85
N GLU A 36 38.11 0.51 10.73
CA GLU A 36 39.50 0.84 10.36
C GLU A 36 40.51 0.38 11.44
N ASP A 37 40.16 0.53 12.71
CA ASP A 37 41.00 0.05 13.83
C ASP A 37 41.07 -1.48 13.84
N MET A 38 39.98 -2.15 13.50
CA MET A 38 39.95 -3.62 13.35
C MET A 38 40.91 -4.08 12.25
N LEU A 39 40.88 -3.45 11.07
CA LEU A 39 41.77 -3.78 9.95
C LEU A 39 43.26 -3.50 10.29
N LYS A 40 43.56 -2.38 10.93
CA LYS A 40 44.94 -2.02 11.37
C LYS A 40 45.50 -3.05 12.37
N SER A 41 44.64 -3.71 13.12
CA SER A 41 45.01 -4.78 14.06
C SER A 41 45.17 -6.14 13.39
N GLY A 42 45.04 -6.22 12.07
CA GLY A 42 45.23 -7.46 11.29
C GLY A 42 44.00 -8.37 11.24
N HIS A 43 42.84 -7.91 11.75
CA HIS A 43 41.59 -8.63 11.61
C HIS A 43 40.90 -8.26 10.31
N ASN A 44 40.60 -9.25 9.48
CA ASN A 44 39.80 -9.09 8.27
C ASN A 44 38.33 -9.20 8.57
N LEU A 45 37.50 -8.62 7.70
CA LEU A 45 36.07 -8.75 7.75
C LEU A 45 35.68 -10.22 7.51
N ASP A 46 35.00 -10.81 8.49
CA ASP A 46 34.42 -12.15 8.33
C ASP A 46 33.07 -12.06 7.62
N THR A 47 33.00 -12.60 6.43
CA THR A 47 31.78 -12.66 5.60
C THR A 47 31.23 -14.09 5.48
N SER A 48 31.69 -15.02 6.34
CA SER A 48 31.25 -16.42 6.28
C SER A 48 29.75 -16.61 6.49
N GLU A 49 29.08 -15.66 7.18
CA GLU A 49 27.63 -15.64 7.36
C GLU A 49 26.91 -14.86 6.25
N SER A 50 27.65 -14.23 5.32
CA SER A 50 27.06 -13.49 4.22
C SER A 50 26.78 -14.38 3.02
N TYR A 51 25.65 -14.14 2.38
CA TYR A 51 25.28 -14.76 1.12
C TYR A 51 25.38 -13.73 0.00
N GLU A 52 26.32 -13.91 -0.93
CA GLU A 52 26.43 -13.08 -2.12
C GLU A 52 25.41 -13.53 -3.16
N LYS A 53 24.28 -12.87 -3.20
CA LYS A 53 23.30 -13.05 -4.28
C LYS A 53 23.82 -12.40 -5.56
N PRO A 54 23.72 -13.06 -6.73
CA PRO A 54 24.00 -12.43 -8.00
C PRO A 54 23.21 -11.12 -8.16
N LEU A 55 23.88 -10.03 -8.53
CA LEU A 55 23.26 -8.72 -8.69
C LEU A 55 22.31 -8.70 -9.88
N THR A 56 21.07 -8.29 -9.69
CA THR A 56 20.14 -7.99 -10.79
C THR A 56 20.41 -6.61 -11.39
N ALA A 57 19.95 -6.37 -12.62
CA ALA A 57 20.05 -5.05 -13.24
C ALA A 57 19.38 -3.96 -12.41
N ARG A 58 18.24 -4.27 -11.77
CA ARG A 58 17.54 -3.35 -10.88
C ARG A 58 18.30 -3.10 -9.58
N GLU A 59 18.89 -4.11 -8.98
CA GLU A 59 19.74 -3.96 -7.80
C GLU A 59 20.98 -3.10 -8.10
N ALA A 60 21.57 -3.24 -9.29
CA ALA A 60 22.65 -2.36 -9.73
C ALA A 60 22.20 -0.89 -9.82
N PHE A 61 20.99 -0.64 -10.31
CA PHE A 61 20.41 0.70 -10.35
C PHE A 61 20.14 1.25 -8.95
N ILE A 62 19.60 0.44 -8.05
CA ILE A 62 19.37 0.82 -6.65
C ILE A 62 20.69 1.16 -5.96
N ASN A 63 21.73 0.38 -6.20
CA ASN A 63 23.07 0.65 -5.68
C ASN A 63 23.64 1.97 -6.20
N LEU A 64 23.47 2.27 -7.50
CA LEU A 64 23.83 3.58 -8.06
C LEU A 64 23.14 4.72 -7.32
N ASN A 65 21.83 4.61 -7.10
CA ASN A 65 21.06 5.63 -6.37
C ASN A 65 21.56 5.83 -4.93
N HIS A 66 21.96 4.75 -4.25
CA HIS A 66 22.54 4.86 -2.91
C HIS A 66 23.89 5.56 -2.91
N ILE A 67 24.71 5.31 -3.91
CA ILE A 67 26.04 5.96 -4.06
C ILE A 67 25.86 7.43 -4.37
N VAL A 68 25.01 7.78 -5.31
CA VAL A 68 24.65 9.17 -5.62
C VAL A 68 24.20 9.89 -4.35
N GLY A 69 23.25 9.31 -3.60
CA GLY A 69 22.78 9.86 -2.34
C GLY A 69 23.90 10.05 -1.31
N SER A 70 24.76 9.06 -1.14
CA SER A 70 25.89 9.10 -0.21
C SER A 70 26.95 10.13 -0.61
N SER A 71 27.22 10.28 -1.91
CA SER A 71 28.15 11.27 -2.45
C SER A 71 27.68 12.70 -2.20
N ILE A 72 26.40 12.96 -2.50
CA ILE A 72 25.80 14.28 -2.28
C ILE A 72 25.77 14.64 -0.79
N MET A 73 25.44 13.68 0.08
CA MET A 73 25.42 13.90 1.53
C MET A 73 26.82 14.22 2.09
N ARG A 74 27.86 13.57 1.57
CA ARG A 74 29.27 13.86 1.97
C ARG A 74 29.71 15.23 1.52
N ASN A 75 29.35 15.62 0.32
CA ASN A 75 29.85 16.88 -0.30
C ASN A 75 28.91 18.06 -0.08
N ASN A 76 27.71 17.83 0.48
CA ASN A 76 26.65 18.83 0.65
C ASN A 76 26.33 19.59 -0.66
N SER A 77 26.42 18.90 -1.81
CA SER A 77 26.30 19.46 -3.15
C SER A 77 25.55 18.48 -4.06
N LEU A 78 24.77 19.02 -4.99
CA LEU A 78 24.10 18.26 -6.07
C LEU A 78 24.99 18.16 -7.33
N GLU A 79 26.23 18.69 -7.27
CA GLU A 79 27.13 18.65 -8.43
C GLU A 79 27.79 17.28 -8.53
N GLY A 80 27.64 16.63 -9.67
CA GLY A 80 28.29 15.37 -9.95
C GLY A 80 27.72 14.68 -11.21
N LEU A 81 28.51 13.75 -11.70
CA LEU A 81 28.10 12.81 -12.74
C LEU A 81 28.47 11.41 -12.25
N TRP A 82 27.50 10.53 -12.24
CA TRP A 82 27.66 9.13 -11.85
C TRP A 82 27.16 8.26 -12.98
N SER A 83 27.93 7.28 -13.37
CA SER A 83 27.62 6.40 -14.49
C SER A 83 27.63 4.93 -14.09
N CYS A 84 26.72 4.16 -14.66
CA CYS A 84 26.63 2.72 -14.47
C CYS A 84 26.32 2.05 -15.81
N ARG A 85 27.03 0.96 -16.13
CA ARG A 85 26.83 0.15 -17.32
C ARG A 85 26.62 -1.29 -16.90
N ILE A 86 25.49 -1.88 -17.29
CA ILE A 86 25.11 -3.25 -16.95
C ILE A 86 25.14 -4.06 -18.24
N ILE A 87 25.99 -5.06 -18.29
CA ILE A 87 26.22 -5.87 -19.49
C ILE A 87 26.24 -7.36 -19.18
N ASN A 88 26.02 -8.17 -20.22
CA ASN A 88 26.45 -9.56 -20.23
C ASN A 88 27.81 -9.65 -20.92
N PRO A 89 28.88 -10.10 -20.24
CA PRO A 89 30.21 -10.23 -20.86
C PRO A 89 30.26 -11.16 -22.06
N GLU A 90 29.34 -12.13 -22.16
CA GLU A 90 29.20 -13.04 -23.30
C GLU A 90 28.57 -12.35 -24.52
N ASN A 91 27.82 -11.26 -24.29
CA ASN A 91 27.24 -10.45 -25.35
C ASN A 91 27.40 -8.94 -25.01
N PRO A 92 28.63 -8.40 -25.12
CA PRO A 92 28.96 -7.05 -24.67
C PRO A 92 28.32 -5.93 -25.48
N GLY A 93 27.66 -6.24 -26.60
CA GLY A 93 26.85 -5.29 -27.39
C GLY A 93 25.46 -5.00 -26.80
N ASN A 94 25.05 -5.75 -25.78
CA ASN A 94 23.74 -5.60 -25.11
C ASN A 94 23.94 -4.97 -23.73
N ILE A 95 23.49 -3.71 -23.57
CA ILE A 95 23.85 -2.87 -22.44
C ILE A 95 22.64 -2.10 -21.93
N ILE A 96 22.50 -2.02 -20.61
CA ILE A 96 21.71 -0.99 -19.94
C ILE A 96 22.71 0.06 -19.41
N SER A 97 22.64 1.26 -19.94
CA SER A 97 23.50 2.38 -19.59
C SER A 97 22.70 3.39 -18.79
N ILE A 98 23.18 3.73 -17.60
CA ILE A 98 22.51 4.67 -16.70
C ILE A 98 23.52 5.77 -16.34
N ASP A 99 23.14 7.02 -16.61
CA ASP A 99 23.88 8.20 -16.21
C ASP A 99 23.01 9.04 -15.27
N VAL A 100 23.55 9.47 -14.16
CA VAL A 100 22.90 10.36 -13.20
C VAL A 100 23.73 11.61 -13.07
N SER A 101 23.14 12.75 -13.34
CA SER A 101 23.76 14.05 -13.15
C SER A 101 22.94 14.91 -12.20
N GLY A 102 23.62 15.75 -11.43
CA GLY A 102 22.97 16.67 -10.51
C GLY A 102 23.65 18.01 -10.47
N ARG A 103 22.84 19.09 -10.55
CA ARG A 103 23.26 20.45 -10.24
C ARG A 103 22.23 21.11 -9.34
N ASP A 104 21.01 21.29 -9.84
CA ASP A 104 19.87 21.79 -9.07
C ASP A 104 18.83 20.68 -8.82
N ASN A 105 18.84 19.66 -9.66
CA ASN A 105 18.00 18.48 -9.61
C ASN A 105 18.82 17.25 -10.01
N LEU A 106 18.39 16.06 -9.58
CA LEU A 106 18.91 14.80 -10.11
C LEU A 106 18.25 14.49 -11.45
N SER A 107 19.05 14.36 -12.48
CA SER A 107 18.64 13.98 -13.82
C SER A 107 19.22 12.61 -14.17
N TYR A 108 18.34 11.68 -14.53
CA TYR A 108 18.67 10.32 -14.93
C TYR A 108 18.52 10.17 -16.43
N THR A 109 19.53 9.60 -17.07
CA THR A 109 19.48 9.18 -18.48
C THR A 109 19.72 7.69 -18.55
N LEU A 110 18.70 6.94 -18.96
CA LEU A 110 18.76 5.50 -19.18
C LEU A 110 18.78 5.23 -20.67
N LYS A 111 19.80 4.55 -21.17
CA LYS A 111 19.92 4.12 -22.56
C LYS A 111 19.90 2.58 -22.61
N ILE A 112 19.05 2.02 -23.47
CA ILE A 112 19.03 0.60 -23.78
C ILE A 112 19.73 0.41 -25.11
N ILE A 113 20.78 -0.41 -25.10
CA ILE A 113 21.63 -0.67 -26.25
C ILE A 113 21.52 -2.16 -26.57
N LYS A 114 21.20 -2.47 -27.81
CA LYS A 114 21.12 -3.82 -28.33
C LYS A 114 21.97 -3.93 -29.59
N ASP A 115 22.82 -4.95 -29.63
CA ASP A 115 23.72 -5.21 -30.74
C ASP A 115 24.57 -3.98 -31.14
N LYS A 116 25.03 -3.22 -30.13
CA LYS A 116 25.80 -1.96 -30.20
C LYS A 116 25.02 -0.74 -30.72
N GLU A 117 23.72 -0.85 -30.91
CA GLU A 117 22.87 0.28 -31.32
C GLU A 117 21.97 0.73 -30.17
N VAL A 118 21.83 2.05 -29.97
CA VAL A 118 20.92 2.62 -28.99
C VAL A 118 19.49 2.46 -29.49
N VAL A 119 18.73 1.58 -28.87
CA VAL A 119 17.34 1.29 -29.27
C VAL A 119 16.31 2.12 -28.51
N ASN A 120 16.61 2.51 -27.27
CA ASN A 120 15.72 3.34 -26.46
C ASN A 120 16.53 4.29 -25.55
N VAL A 121 15.97 5.47 -25.30
CA VAL A 121 16.49 6.47 -24.35
C VAL A 121 15.34 6.98 -23.49
N PHE A 122 15.53 6.95 -22.17
CA PHE A 122 14.60 7.47 -21.18
C PHE A 122 15.30 8.53 -20.34
N ASN A 123 14.63 9.67 -20.14
CA ASN A 123 15.11 10.74 -19.30
C ASN A 123 14.12 10.97 -18.16
N GLU A 124 14.64 11.12 -16.95
CA GLU A 124 13.85 11.42 -15.76
C GLU A 124 14.58 12.48 -14.93
N THR A 125 13.83 13.44 -14.42
CA THR A 125 14.41 14.50 -13.57
C THR A 125 13.59 14.60 -12.29
N ASN A 126 14.28 14.53 -11.16
CA ASN A 126 13.70 14.62 -9.83
C ASN A 126 14.19 15.87 -9.11
N THR A 127 13.26 16.70 -8.64
CA THR A 127 13.57 17.89 -7.86
C THR A 127 13.91 17.51 -6.43
N ILE A 128 14.98 18.09 -5.89
CA ILE A 128 15.44 17.91 -4.50
C ILE A 128 15.26 19.23 -3.77
N TYR A 129 14.62 19.19 -2.62
CA TYR A 129 14.45 20.35 -1.76
C TYR A 129 15.73 20.59 -0.95
N LYS A 130 16.30 21.79 -1.07
CA LYS A 130 17.57 22.15 -0.42
C LYS A 130 17.48 22.19 1.11
N ASP A 131 16.32 22.51 1.66
CA ASP A 131 16.11 22.68 3.11
C ASP A 131 16.15 21.35 3.89
N ASP A 132 15.92 20.22 3.22
CA ASP A 132 16.06 18.89 3.78
C ASP A 132 16.67 17.94 2.73
N LEU A 133 17.97 18.13 2.51
CA LEU A 133 18.69 17.42 1.44
C LEU A 133 18.60 15.90 1.57
N TYR A 134 18.72 15.36 2.79
CA TYR A 134 18.64 13.92 3.02
C TYR A 134 17.26 13.34 2.64
N LYS A 135 16.20 14.03 3.06
CA LYS A 135 14.83 13.61 2.77
C LYS A 135 14.49 13.77 1.29
N GLY A 136 14.93 14.87 0.67
CA GLY A 136 14.79 15.10 -0.75
C GLY A 136 15.48 14.05 -1.60
N LEU A 137 16.71 13.65 -1.25
CA LEU A 137 17.46 12.57 -1.90
C LEU A 137 16.74 11.22 -1.78
N LYS A 138 16.25 10.88 -0.59
CA LYS A 138 15.52 9.63 -0.38
C LYS A 138 14.26 9.55 -1.23
N ILE A 139 13.52 10.67 -1.34
CA ILE A 139 12.32 10.78 -2.19
C ILE A 139 12.70 10.68 -3.67
N ALA A 140 13.73 11.40 -4.12
CA ALA A 140 14.19 11.37 -5.50
C ALA A 140 14.64 9.97 -5.94
N ASN A 141 15.42 9.30 -5.10
CA ASN A 141 15.89 7.93 -5.36
C ASN A 141 14.71 6.94 -5.45
N LYS A 142 13.74 7.05 -4.55
CA LYS A 142 12.52 6.22 -4.58
C LYS A 142 11.68 6.50 -5.83
N ALA A 143 11.53 7.78 -6.22
CA ALA A 143 10.79 8.16 -7.41
C ALA A 143 11.47 7.63 -8.69
N ALA A 144 12.80 7.70 -8.77
CA ALA A 144 13.56 7.15 -9.88
C ALA A 144 13.42 5.62 -9.97
N ASP A 145 13.49 4.90 -8.83
CA ASP A 145 13.29 3.44 -8.81
C ASP A 145 11.89 3.06 -9.29
N VAL A 146 10.84 3.74 -8.85
CA VAL A 146 9.47 3.49 -9.31
C VAL A 146 9.31 3.70 -10.82
N LYS A 147 9.96 4.73 -11.38
CA LYS A 147 9.80 5.07 -12.80
C LYS A 147 10.70 4.28 -13.73
N LEU A 148 11.96 4.10 -13.35
CA LEU A 148 12.97 3.47 -14.19
C LEU A 148 13.16 1.99 -13.87
N GLY A 149 12.84 1.53 -12.66
CA GLY A 149 13.04 0.15 -12.24
C GLY A 149 12.34 -0.87 -13.11
N SER A 150 11.06 -0.65 -13.44
CA SER A 150 10.32 -1.55 -14.34
C SER A 150 10.88 -1.56 -15.77
N ILE A 151 11.34 -0.40 -16.25
CA ILE A 151 11.97 -0.28 -17.58
C ILE A 151 13.28 -1.06 -17.60
N ILE A 152 14.06 -1.00 -16.53
CA ILE A 152 15.32 -1.75 -16.37
C ILE A 152 15.05 -3.25 -16.33
N ASP A 153 14.04 -3.70 -15.60
CA ASP A 153 13.65 -5.11 -15.52
C ASP A 153 13.22 -5.65 -16.91
N ASP A 154 12.42 -4.87 -17.64
CA ASP A 154 11.99 -5.25 -18.99
C ASP A 154 13.16 -5.24 -19.99
N ALA A 155 14.04 -4.25 -19.90
CA ALA A 155 15.25 -4.19 -20.72
C ALA A 155 16.18 -5.38 -20.42
N ALA A 156 16.37 -5.73 -19.15
CA ALA A 156 17.18 -6.87 -18.75
C ALA A 156 16.67 -8.18 -19.34
N LYS A 157 15.34 -8.39 -19.33
CA LYS A 157 14.71 -9.55 -19.99
C LYS A 157 14.95 -9.56 -21.50
N GLN A 158 14.74 -8.41 -22.18
CA GLN A 158 14.92 -8.29 -23.63
C GLN A 158 16.39 -8.50 -24.06
N LEU A 159 17.32 -8.00 -23.27
CA LEU A 159 18.76 -8.15 -23.52
C LEU A 159 19.34 -9.46 -22.97
N ARG A 160 18.53 -10.33 -22.37
CA ARG A 160 18.91 -11.59 -21.72
C ARG A 160 19.99 -11.41 -20.64
N LEU A 161 19.89 -10.31 -19.88
CA LEU A 161 20.72 -10.03 -18.71
C LEU A 161 20.13 -10.77 -17.50
N THR A 162 20.74 -11.87 -17.10
CA THR A 162 20.29 -12.68 -15.96
C THR A 162 21.23 -12.48 -14.77
N ASN A 163 20.77 -12.79 -13.58
CA ASN A 163 21.56 -12.63 -12.35
C ASN A 163 22.92 -13.39 -12.37
N SER A 164 23.04 -14.42 -13.21
CA SER A 164 24.25 -15.24 -13.33
C SER A 164 25.26 -14.72 -14.36
N ASN A 165 24.84 -13.83 -15.27
CA ASN A 165 25.66 -13.40 -16.41
C ASN A 165 25.85 -11.90 -16.54
N ILE A 166 25.41 -11.10 -15.56
CA ILE A 166 25.61 -9.64 -15.61
C ILE A 166 26.90 -9.23 -14.92
N ARG A 167 27.53 -8.20 -15.48
CA ARG A 167 28.56 -7.38 -14.82
C ARG A 167 28.15 -5.93 -14.82
N VAL A 168 28.54 -5.25 -13.77
CA VAL A 168 28.26 -3.81 -13.57
C VAL A 168 29.58 -3.09 -13.61
N TYR A 169 29.69 -2.11 -14.50
CA TYR A 169 30.80 -1.19 -14.59
C TYR A 169 30.31 0.19 -14.19
N ALA A 170 30.99 0.84 -13.27
CA ALA A 170 30.55 2.10 -12.70
C ALA A 170 31.72 3.06 -12.48
N ASP A 171 31.46 4.34 -12.69
CA ASP A 171 32.45 5.43 -12.53
C ASP A 171 32.47 5.99 -11.11
N TYR A 172 32.40 5.11 -10.12
CA TYR A 172 32.42 5.51 -8.71
C TYR A 172 33.20 4.57 -7.81
N GLU A 173 33.59 3.38 -8.25
CA GLU A 173 34.45 2.43 -7.51
C GLU A 173 34.93 1.26 -8.40
N ASP A 174 36.09 0.69 -8.07
CA ASP A 174 36.76 -0.57 -8.43
C ASP A 174 36.56 -1.21 -9.83
N LEU A 175 35.55 -0.84 -10.58
CA LEU A 175 35.25 -1.29 -11.93
C LEU A 175 35.37 -0.10 -12.88
N SER A 176 36.56 0.13 -13.43
CA SER A 176 36.81 1.28 -14.28
C SER A 176 36.01 1.24 -15.58
N LEU A 177 35.51 2.39 -16.01
CA LEU A 177 34.93 2.54 -17.34
C LEU A 177 35.92 2.19 -18.46
N ASP A 178 37.23 2.26 -18.18
CA ASP A 178 38.26 1.88 -19.11
C ASP A 178 38.23 0.38 -19.42
N ASP A 179 38.02 -0.49 -18.43
CA ASP A 179 37.84 -1.93 -18.65
C ASP A 179 36.58 -2.22 -19.44
N TYR A 180 35.51 -1.46 -19.18
CA TYR A 180 34.28 -1.54 -19.95
C TYR A 180 34.48 -1.11 -21.41
N ASN A 181 35.13 0.03 -21.64
CA ASN A 181 35.40 0.56 -22.97
C ASN A 181 36.29 -0.42 -23.79
N ALA A 182 37.26 -1.05 -23.12
CA ALA A 182 38.08 -2.09 -23.74
C ALA A 182 37.28 -3.32 -24.16
N LEU A 183 36.25 -3.66 -23.40
CA LEU A 183 35.40 -4.84 -23.67
C LEU A 183 34.38 -4.60 -24.80
N VAL A 184 33.75 -3.42 -24.85
CA VAL A 184 32.63 -3.13 -25.78
C VAL A 184 33.07 -2.48 -27.09
N GLY A 185 34.28 -1.90 -27.14
CA GLY A 185 34.78 -1.12 -28.29
C GLY A 185 34.01 0.19 -28.45
N ASN A 186 34.21 0.87 -29.58
CA ASN A 186 33.65 2.20 -29.85
C ASN A 186 32.10 2.17 -29.97
N ILE A 187 31.40 2.27 -28.85
CA ILE A 187 29.98 2.61 -28.83
C ILE A 187 29.85 4.11 -28.61
N ASN A 188 29.22 4.80 -29.53
CA ASN A 188 28.96 6.22 -29.38
C ASN A 188 27.78 6.44 -28.41
N PHE A 189 28.07 6.73 -27.14
CA PHE A 189 27.07 7.06 -26.11
C PHE A 189 26.53 8.48 -26.22
N ASP A 190 27.18 9.37 -27.01
CA ASP A 190 26.80 10.76 -27.16
C ASP A 190 25.62 10.98 -28.10
N ILE A 191 24.94 9.91 -28.53
CA ILE A 191 23.66 10.06 -29.23
C ILE A 191 22.69 10.69 -28.23
N GLN A 192 22.67 12.03 -28.24
CA GLN A 192 21.53 12.77 -27.72
C GLN A 192 20.28 12.21 -28.39
N PRO A 193 19.15 12.03 -27.66
CA PRO A 193 17.92 11.80 -28.35
C PRO A 193 17.85 12.89 -29.43
N GLN A 194 17.72 12.50 -30.69
CA GLN A 194 17.41 13.47 -31.72
C GLN A 194 16.20 14.20 -31.17
N THR A 195 16.44 15.41 -30.63
CA THR A 195 15.36 16.37 -30.47
C THR A 195 14.68 16.35 -31.81
N PRO A 196 13.39 15.97 -31.91
CA PRO A 196 12.69 16.09 -33.15
C PRO A 196 12.99 17.51 -33.59
N SER A 197 13.74 17.66 -34.67
CA SER A 197 13.95 18.96 -35.29
C SER A 197 12.62 19.63 -35.19
N THR A 198 12.63 20.93 -34.86
CA THR A 198 11.44 21.82 -34.85
C THR A 198 10.87 21.96 -36.26
N GLN A 199 10.65 20.87 -36.95
CA GLN A 199 9.51 20.71 -37.77
C GLN A 199 8.37 20.69 -36.76
N GLN A 200 7.68 21.84 -36.69
CA GLN A 200 6.33 21.88 -36.18
C GLN A 200 5.67 20.59 -36.62
N SER A 201 5.63 19.62 -35.72
CA SER A 201 4.83 18.43 -35.88
C SER A 201 3.45 19.03 -36.06
N ARG A 202 3.02 19.16 -37.32
CA ARG A 202 1.62 19.34 -37.63
C ARG A 202 0.97 18.20 -36.86
N TYR A 203 0.29 18.55 -35.80
CA TYR A 203 -0.55 17.67 -35.05
C TYR A 203 -1.49 17.02 -36.06
N ILE A 204 -1.09 15.87 -36.60
CA ILE A 204 -1.96 15.07 -37.47
C ILE A 204 -3.06 14.65 -36.52
N ARG A 205 -4.18 15.36 -36.60
CA ARG A 205 -5.37 15.01 -35.81
C ARG A 205 -5.69 13.57 -36.16
N LYS A 206 -5.43 12.66 -35.20
CA LYS A 206 -5.84 11.27 -35.34
C LYS A 206 -7.29 11.24 -35.77
N THR A 207 -7.60 10.42 -36.74
CA THR A 207 -8.99 10.17 -37.11
C THR A 207 -9.76 9.62 -35.93
N LYS A 208 -11.07 9.79 -35.93
CA LYS A 208 -11.95 9.23 -34.88
C LYS A 208 -11.75 7.71 -34.73
N ALA A 209 -11.47 7.03 -35.84
CA ALA A 209 -11.21 5.58 -35.87
C ALA A 209 -9.86 5.22 -35.21
N GLU A 210 -8.78 5.92 -35.55
CA GLU A 210 -7.46 5.72 -34.93
C GLU A 210 -7.47 6.02 -33.43
N TYR A 211 -8.15 7.09 -32.99
CA TYR A 211 -8.31 7.38 -31.58
C TYR A 211 -9.11 6.28 -30.86
N ALA A 212 -10.19 5.79 -31.48
CA ALA A 212 -11.00 4.71 -30.90
C ALA A 212 -10.20 3.39 -30.80
N ALA A 213 -9.39 3.06 -31.81
CA ALA A 213 -8.51 1.90 -31.78
C ALA A 213 -7.48 2.01 -30.66
N GLU A 214 -6.80 3.16 -30.53
CA GLU A 214 -5.83 3.40 -29.45
C GLU A 214 -6.46 3.30 -28.05
N GLN A 215 -7.67 3.83 -27.86
CA GLN A 215 -8.39 3.71 -26.57
C GLN A 215 -8.76 2.25 -26.27
N LYS A 216 -9.14 1.50 -27.29
CA LYS A 216 -9.43 0.06 -27.16
C LYS A 216 -8.17 -0.71 -26.77
N ASP A 217 -7.04 -0.44 -27.40
CA ASP A 217 -5.77 -1.10 -27.10
C ASP A 217 -5.29 -0.77 -25.67
N LYS A 218 -5.41 0.48 -25.24
CA LYS A 218 -5.12 0.88 -23.85
C LYS A 218 -6.03 0.18 -22.86
N LEU A 219 -7.33 0.05 -23.16
CA LEU A 219 -8.29 -0.65 -22.31
C LEU A 219 -7.96 -2.15 -22.23
N ASN A 220 -7.61 -2.77 -23.35
CA ASN A 220 -7.17 -4.16 -23.38
C ASN A 220 -5.90 -4.35 -22.54
N GLY A 221 -4.95 -3.42 -22.61
CA GLY A 221 -3.75 -3.41 -21.79
C GLY A 221 -4.07 -3.39 -20.29
N ILE A 222 -5.00 -2.53 -19.85
CA ILE A 222 -5.43 -2.48 -18.45
C ILE A 222 -6.15 -3.77 -18.02
N ASN A 223 -7.02 -4.33 -18.86
CA ASN A 223 -7.67 -5.60 -18.55
C ASN A 223 -6.64 -6.72 -18.37
N LYS A 224 -5.65 -6.79 -19.25
CA LYS A 224 -4.54 -7.73 -19.11
C LYS A 224 -3.75 -7.49 -17.81
N THR A 225 -3.49 -6.25 -17.43
CA THR A 225 -2.84 -5.93 -16.16
C THR A 225 -3.64 -6.48 -14.97
N ILE A 226 -4.98 -6.35 -14.97
CA ILE A 226 -5.84 -6.90 -13.91
C ILE A 226 -5.76 -8.43 -13.87
N GLU A 227 -5.74 -9.09 -15.02
CA GLU A 227 -5.56 -10.54 -15.13
C GLU A 227 -4.18 -10.97 -14.60
N ASP A 228 -3.13 -10.23 -14.93
CA ASP A 228 -1.77 -10.51 -14.47
C ASP A 228 -1.65 -10.30 -12.95
N ILE A 229 -2.27 -9.25 -12.38
CA ILE A 229 -2.38 -9.05 -10.93
C ILE A 229 -3.10 -10.23 -10.27
N ALA A 230 -4.22 -10.68 -10.84
CA ALA A 230 -4.95 -11.82 -10.31
C ALA A 230 -4.11 -13.12 -10.28
N LYS A 231 -3.26 -13.32 -11.29
CA LYS A 231 -2.30 -14.45 -11.32
C LYS A 231 -1.24 -14.35 -10.22
N THR A 232 -0.80 -13.13 -9.88
CA THR A 232 0.18 -12.93 -8.80
C THR A 232 -0.35 -13.45 -7.47
N TYR A 233 -1.65 -13.29 -7.20
CA TYR A 233 -2.27 -13.80 -5.98
C TYR A 233 -2.32 -15.34 -5.93
N LYS A 234 -2.34 -16.01 -7.07
CA LYS A 234 -2.22 -17.47 -7.14
C LYS A 234 -0.88 -17.96 -6.63
N ASP A 235 0.18 -17.25 -7.00
CA ASP A 235 1.54 -17.58 -6.58
C ASP A 235 1.84 -17.12 -5.15
N ASN A 236 1.24 -15.99 -4.71
CA ASN A 236 1.45 -15.36 -3.40
C ASN A 236 0.12 -14.97 -2.74
N PRO A 237 -0.67 -15.95 -2.23
CA PRO A 237 -1.99 -15.66 -1.67
C PRO A 237 -1.96 -14.77 -0.42
N GLU A 238 -0.83 -14.68 0.29
CA GLU A 238 -0.65 -13.77 1.42
C GLU A 238 -0.83 -12.29 1.03
N GLU A 239 -0.55 -11.93 -0.23
CA GLU A 239 -0.76 -10.57 -0.74
C GLU A 239 -2.23 -10.18 -0.84
N ILE A 240 -3.14 -11.16 -0.85
CA ILE A 240 -4.59 -10.90 -0.82
C ILE A 240 -4.97 -10.20 0.49
N ALA A 241 -4.35 -10.57 1.61
CA ALA A 241 -4.59 -9.90 2.89
C ALA A 241 -4.20 -8.41 2.85
N GLU A 242 -3.06 -8.09 2.23
CA GLU A 242 -2.64 -6.69 2.06
C GLU A 242 -3.58 -5.94 1.10
N LEU A 243 -4.07 -6.59 0.06
CA LEU A 243 -5.10 -6.01 -0.80
C LEU A 243 -6.41 -5.76 -0.03
N MET A 244 -6.86 -6.69 0.83
CA MET A 244 -8.09 -6.51 1.63
C MET A 244 -7.93 -5.37 2.64
N LYS A 245 -6.77 -5.28 3.29
CA LYS A 245 -6.40 -4.15 4.15
C LYS A 245 -6.42 -2.82 3.39
N PHE A 246 -5.90 -2.80 2.16
CA PHE A 246 -5.98 -1.63 1.29
C PHE A 246 -7.42 -1.33 0.88
N ALA A 247 -8.17 -2.35 0.48
CA ALA A 247 -9.55 -2.24 0.02
C ALA A 247 -10.50 -1.69 1.10
N SER A 248 -10.23 -1.95 2.37
CA SER A 248 -11.04 -1.42 3.48
C SER A 248 -11.13 0.11 3.50
N LYS A 249 -10.09 0.80 3.00
CA LYS A 249 -10.06 2.27 2.86
C LYS A 249 -10.82 2.75 1.63
N PHE A 250 -10.99 1.90 0.64
CA PHE A 250 -11.50 2.24 -0.68
C PHE A 250 -12.74 1.43 -1.07
N TYR A 251 -13.53 1.00 -0.11
CA TYR A 251 -14.71 0.13 -0.30
C TYR A 251 -15.80 0.74 -1.22
N ARG A 252 -15.78 2.07 -1.43
CA ARG A 252 -16.70 2.74 -2.37
C ARG A 252 -16.26 2.64 -3.83
N TYR A 253 -15.05 2.12 -4.11
CA TYR A 253 -14.56 1.90 -5.46
C TYR A 253 -14.79 0.46 -5.89
N SER A 254 -14.76 0.18 -7.20
CA SER A 254 -14.81 -1.20 -7.68
C SER A 254 -13.53 -1.96 -7.36
N SER A 255 -13.64 -3.26 -7.10
CA SER A 255 -12.49 -4.14 -6.85
C SER A 255 -11.39 -3.98 -7.91
N ARG A 256 -11.77 -3.92 -9.20
CA ARG A 256 -10.82 -3.71 -10.31
C ARG A 256 -10.02 -2.42 -10.17
N ASN A 257 -10.66 -1.32 -9.75
CA ASN A 257 -9.97 -0.06 -9.52
C ASN A 257 -9.10 -0.10 -8.27
N VAL A 258 -9.56 -0.75 -7.21
CA VAL A 258 -8.76 -0.94 -6.00
C VAL A 258 -7.51 -1.75 -6.31
N MET A 259 -7.63 -2.86 -7.04
CA MET A 259 -6.49 -3.66 -7.50
C MET A 259 -5.52 -2.86 -8.37
N LEU A 260 -6.05 -2.08 -9.33
CA LEU A 260 -5.22 -1.24 -10.20
C LEU A 260 -4.46 -0.17 -9.41
N VAL A 261 -5.11 0.49 -8.45
CA VAL A 261 -4.47 1.52 -7.63
C VAL A 261 -3.46 0.89 -6.67
N HIS A 262 -3.81 -0.21 -6.00
CA HIS A 262 -2.90 -0.95 -5.13
C HIS A 262 -1.62 -1.37 -5.85
N ASN A 263 -1.75 -1.92 -7.06
CA ASN A 263 -0.60 -2.32 -7.88
C ASN A 263 0.27 -1.12 -8.33
N GLN A 264 -0.32 0.06 -8.58
CA GLN A 264 0.39 1.27 -8.97
C GLN A 264 0.97 2.04 -7.78
N ASN A 265 0.29 2.03 -6.64
CA ASN A 265 0.68 2.70 -5.40
C ASN A 265 0.01 2.03 -4.19
N SER A 266 0.64 1.03 -3.62
CA SER A 266 0.16 0.33 -2.43
C SER A 266 0.11 1.21 -1.17
N GLY A 267 0.83 2.33 -1.19
CA GLY A 267 0.83 3.34 -0.13
C GLY A 267 -0.25 4.42 -0.26
N ALA A 268 -1.13 4.35 -1.27
CA ALA A 268 -2.21 5.33 -1.41
C ALA A 268 -3.15 5.28 -0.20
N THR A 269 -3.55 6.47 0.27
CA THR A 269 -4.39 6.60 1.45
C THR A 269 -5.75 7.20 1.15
N TYR A 270 -5.81 8.11 0.18
CA TYR A 270 -7.05 8.73 -0.26
C TYR A 270 -6.87 9.30 -1.67
N PHE A 271 -7.61 8.81 -2.65
CA PHE A 271 -7.45 9.27 -4.03
C PHE A 271 -8.76 9.76 -4.64
N GLN A 272 -8.65 10.79 -5.47
CA GLN A 272 -9.78 11.36 -6.22
C GLN A 272 -9.34 11.80 -7.61
N SER A 273 -10.34 12.11 -8.47
CA SER A 273 -10.09 12.72 -9.78
C SER A 273 -9.52 14.13 -9.63
N PHE A 274 -8.85 14.61 -10.68
CA PHE A 274 -8.37 15.99 -10.75
C PHE A 274 -9.48 17.02 -10.47
N GLU A 275 -10.65 16.79 -11.08
CA GLU A 275 -11.80 17.69 -10.91
C GLU A 275 -12.35 17.68 -9.48
N ALA A 276 -12.35 16.51 -8.82
CA ALA A 276 -12.80 16.39 -7.44
C ALA A 276 -11.85 17.13 -6.48
N TRP A 277 -10.55 16.98 -6.65
CA TRP A 277 -9.55 17.74 -5.89
C TRP A 277 -9.70 19.25 -6.09
N LYS A 278 -9.85 19.69 -7.34
CA LYS A 278 -10.08 21.10 -7.65
C LYS A 278 -11.37 21.64 -7.00
N LYS A 279 -12.45 20.84 -6.99
CA LYS A 279 -13.71 21.21 -6.35
C LYS A 279 -13.57 21.32 -4.82
N ALA A 280 -12.72 20.50 -4.23
CA ALA A 280 -12.37 20.56 -2.81
C ALA A 280 -11.43 21.73 -2.46
N GLY A 281 -10.98 22.52 -3.46
CA GLY A 281 -10.11 23.67 -3.24
C GLY A 281 -8.62 23.36 -3.32
N TYR A 282 -8.25 22.13 -3.67
CA TYR A 282 -6.86 21.68 -3.74
C TYR A 282 -6.38 21.49 -5.18
N SER A 283 -5.07 21.50 -5.36
CA SER A 283 -4.40 21.31 -6.64
C SER A 283 -3.47 20.11 -6.61
N ILE A 284 -3.30 19.48 -7.76
CA ILE A 284 -2.29 18.43 -7.93
C ILE A 284 -0.92 19.09 -8.06
N ASN A 285 0.05 18.58 -7.33
CA ASN A 285 1.43 19.06 -7.38
C ASN A 285 2.01 18.89 -8.77
N ARG A 286 2.78 19.89 -9.21
CA ARG A 286 3.36 19.89 -10.56
C ARG A 286 4.26 18.65 -10.75
N GLY A 287 4.11 17.99 -11.91
CA GLY A 287 4.88 16.80 -12.26
C GLY A 287 4.31 15.48 -11.73
N GLN A 288 3.20 15.50 -10.99
CA GLN A 288 2.55 14.27 -10.55
C GLN A 288 1.80 13.59 -11.69
N HIS A 289 1.89 12.26 -11.73
CA HIS A 289 1.19 11.42 -12.69
C HIS A 289 0.01 10.73 -12.02
N GLY A 290 -1.16 10.80 -12.66
CA GLY A 290 -2.36 10.16 -12.12
C GLY A 290 -2.29 8.64 -12.22
N LEU A 291 -2.81 7.98 -11.18
CA LEU A 291 -3.02 6.54 -11.14
C LEU A 291 -4.15 6.18 -12.12
N LYS A 292 -3.93 5.15 -12.93
CA LYS A 292 -4.90 4.73 -13.96
C LYS A 292 -6.03 3.93 -13.34
N VAL A 293 -7.26 4.32 -13.68
CA VAL A 293 -8.48 3.67 -13.24
C VAL A 293 -9.47 3.50 -14.38
N LEU A 294 -10.42 2.59 -14.22
CA LEU A 294 -11.54 2.38 -15.11
C LEU A 294 -12.69 3.29 -14.70
N VAL A 295 -13.07 4.21 -15.57
CA VAL A 295 -14.21 5.13 -15.36
C VAL A 295 -15.41 4.65 -16.16
N PRO A 296 -16.55 4.34 -15.51
CA PRO A 296 -17.74 3.91 -16.22
C PRO A 296 -18.36 5.07 -17.01
N LEU A 297 -18.76 4.78 -18.24
CA LEU A 297 -19.53 5.67 -19.13
C LEU A 297 -20.87 5.02 -19.42
N LYS A 298 -21.94 5.58 -18.89
CA LYS A 298 -23.30 5.15 -19.23
C LYS A 298 -23.71 5.78 -20.56
N THR A 299 -24.11 4.96 -21.51
CA THR A 299 -24.58 5.39 -22.82
C THR A 299 -25.96 4.80 -23.04
N THR A 300 -26.92 5.68 -23.33
CA THR A 300 -28.29 5.29 -23.64
C THR A 300 -28.42 5.03 -25.14
N TYR A 301 -29.07 3.94 -25.49
CA TYR A 301 -29.46 3.57 -26.83
C TYR A 301 -30.97 3.57 -26.93
N LEU A 302 -31.51 4.21 -27.96
CA LEU A 302 -32.93 4.28 -28.25
C LEU A 302 -33.26 3.31 -29.36
N GLN A 303 -34.41 2.63 -29.27
CA GLN A 303 -34.91 1.80 -30.35
C GLN A 303 -35.57 2.68 -31.43
N ASP A 304 -35.09 2.59 -32.66
CA ASP A 304 -35.69 3.27 -33.83
C ASP A 304 -36.94 2.54 -34.32
N LYS A 305 -37.53 3.07 -35.41
CA LYS A 305 -38.77 2.51 -36.02
C LYS A 305 -38.55 1.14 -36.64
N ASP A 306 -37.31 0.82 -36.99
CA ASP A 306 -36.92 -0.47 -37.59
C ASP A 306 -36.50 -1.52 -36.55
N GLY A 307 -36.60 -1.16 -35.27
CA GLY A 307 -36.25 -2.05 -34.14
C GLY A 307 -34.76 -2.03 -33.76
N ASN A 308 -33.92 -1.23 -34.45
CA ASN A 308 -32.49 -1.16 -34.17
C ASN A 308 -32.21 -0.20 -33.01
N TYR A 309 -31.15 -0.49 -32.23
CA TYR A 309 -30.71 0.38 -31.15
C TYR A 309 -29.63 1.34 -31.62
N VAL A 310 -29.95 2.65 -31.63
CA VAL A 310 -29.04 3.74 -31.98
C VAL A 310 -28.65 4.53 -30.73
N LYS A 311 -27.40 4.99 -30.65
CA LYS A 311 -26.96 5.83 -29.53
C LYS A 311 -27.80 7.10 -29.43
N LEU A 312 -28.16 7.52 -28.21
CA LEU A 312 -28.91 8.77 -27.99
C LEU A 312 -28.23 9.98 -28.65
N SER A 313 -26.87 10.04 -28.67
CA SER A 313 -26.13 11.12 -29.35
C SER A 313 -26.31 11.12 -30.87
N GLU A 314 -26.56 9.96 -31.46
CA GLU A 314 -26.64 9.73 -32.92
C GLU A 314 -28.09 9.54 -33.39
N ALA A 315 -29.04 9.47 -32.45
CA ALA A 315 -30.45 9.24 -32.72
C ALA A 315 -31.08 10.44 -33.52
N PRO A 316 -32.04 10.17 -34.41
CA PRO A 316 -32.81 11.21 -35.08
C PRO A 316 -33.40 12.22 -34.08
N ALA A 317 -33.46 13.49 -34.46
CA ALA A 317 -33.91 14.57 -33.59
C ALA A 317 -35.32 14.33 -33.01
N GLU A 318 -36.22 13.76 -33.81
CA GLU A 318 -37.58 13.43 -33.40
C GLU A 318 -37.60 12.41 -32.27
N LEU A 319 -36.85 11.30 -32.43
CA LEU A 319 -36.74 10.22 -31.43
C LEU A 319 -36.05 10.71 -30.15
N LYS A 320 -35.01 11.50 -30.30
CA LYS A 320 -34.27 12.13 -29.21
C LYS A 320 -35.18 13.08 -28.40
N ASN A 321 -35.93 13.94 -29.06
CA ASN A 321 -36.86 14.88 -28.43
C ASN A 321 -38.00 14.13 -27.70
N LYS A 322 -38.49 13.04 -28.28
CA LYS A 322 -39.50 12.21 -27.67
C LYS A 322 -38.96 11.57 -26.37
N TYR A 323 -37.75 11.01 -26.40
CA TYR A 323 -37.09 10.45 -25.24
C TYR A 323 -36.82 11.50 -24.15
N MET A 324 -36.34 12.67 -24.51
CA MET A 324 -36.05 13.74 -23.54
C MET A 324 -37.30 14.30 -22.86
N LYS A 325 -38.45 14.26 -23.53
CA LYS A 325 -39.73 14.69 -22.94
C LYS A 325 -40.39 13.62 -22.07
N ALA A 326 -40.30 12.37 -22.48
CA ALA A 326 -40.91 11.23 -21.79
C ALA A 326 -40.06 9.96 -22.03
N PRO A 327 -39.06 9.68 -21.19
CA PRO A 327 -38.13 8.55 -21.37
C PRO A 327 -38.87 7.20 -21.52
N ASP A 328 -39.90 6.98 -20.72
CA ASP A 328 -40.69 5.73 -20.72
C ASP A 328 -41.52 5.51 -22.01
N SER A 329 -41.71 6.55 -22.81
CA SER A 329 -42.42 6.47 -24.10
C SER A 329 -41.56 5.90 -25.24
N VAL A 330 -40.26 5.71 -25.01
CA VAL A 330 -39.31 5.21 -25.99
C VAL A 330 -38.58 4.01 -25.41
N LYS A 331 -38.64 2.87 -26.11
CA LYS A 331 -37.84 1.72 -25.72
C LYS A 331 -36.36 2.11 -25.76
N HIS A 332 -35.67 1.92 -24.65
CA HIS A 332 -34.26 2.25 -24.52
C HIS A 332 -33.51 1.23 -23.67
N ILE A 333 -32.20 1.15 -23.89
CA ILE A 333 -31.29 0.36 -23.08
C ILE A 333 -30.11 1.23 -22.68
N ASN A 334 -29.66 1.03 -21.45
CA ASN A 334 -28.44 1.66 -20.94
C ASN A 334 -27.31 0.64 -21.00
N ARG A 335 -26.20 0.99 -21.69
CA ARG A 335 -24.98 0.19 -21.71
C ARG A 335 -23.87 0.95 -21.02
N THR A 336 -23.14 0.22 -20.18
CA THR A 336 -21.97 0.76 -19.50
C THR A 336 -20.71 0.36 -20.28
N TYR A 337 -19.94 1.36 -20.67
CA TYR A 337 -18.60 1.21 -21.24
C TYR A 337 -17.60 1.75 -20.25
N TYR A 338 -16.34 1.37 -20.40
CA TYR A 338 -15.29 1.88 -19.55
C TYR A 338 -14.29 2.68 -20.39
N LYS A 339 -13.80 3.78 -19.82
CA LYS A 339 -12.64 4.50 -20.32
C LYS A 339 -11.57 4.57 -19.25
N ILE A 340 -10.34 4.79 -19.67
CA ILE A 340 -9.25 5.03 -18.74
C ILE A 340 -9.36 6.46 -18.22
N GLY A 341 -9.35 6.60 -16.90
CA GLY A 341 -9.25 7.88 -16.19
C GLY A 341 -8.00 7.93 -15.34
N ASN A 342 -7.76 9.08 -14.73
CA ASN A 342 -6.69 9.30 -13.78
C ASN A 342 -7.30 9.73 -12.44
N VAL A 343 -6.77 9.16 -11.38
CA VAL A 343 -6.98 9.65 -10.01
C VAL A 343 -5.64 10.02 -9.40
N PHE A 344 -5.66 10.82 -8.36
CA PHE A 344 -4.46 11.30 -7.67
C PHE A 344 -4.66 11.07 -6.19
N ASP A 345 -3.66 10.45 -5.57
CA ASP A 345 -3.62 10.28 -4.12
C ASP A 345 -3.41 11.62 -3.41
N ILE A 346 -3.90 11.74 -2.19
CA ILE A 346 -3.77 12.96 -1.37
C ILE A 346 -2.30 13.40 -1.25
N SER A 347 -1.35 12.46 -1.19
CA SER A 347 0.08 12.75 -1.15
C SER A 347 0.62 13.42 -2.43
N GLN A 348 -0.15 13.39 -3.52
CA GLN A 348 0.15 14.04 -4.80
C GLN A 348 -0.46 15.44 -4.90
N THR A 349 -1.07 15.94 -3.84
CA THR A 349 -1.79 17.21 -3.79
C THR A 349 -1.12 18.21 -2.86
N ASN A 350 -1.60 19.44 -2.86
CA ASN A 350 -1.19 20.48 -1.92
C ASN A 350 -2.02 20.50 -0.63
N VAL A 351 -2.77 19.44 -0.32
CA VAL A 351 -3.48 19.32 0.97
C VAL A 351 -2.45 19.35 2.10
N PRO A 352 -2.61 20.20 3.13
CA PRO A 352 -1.77 20.16 4.31
C PRO A 352 -1.84 18.80 5.01
N LYS A 353 -0.73 18.31 5.53
CA LYS A 353 -0.70 16.98 6.17
C LYS A 353 -1.60 16.88 7.40
N GLU A 354 -1.80 17.98 8.06
CA GLU A 354 -2.66 18.14 9.23
C GLU A 354 -4.14 17.91 8.89
N GLU A 355 -4.51 18.09 7.61
CA GLU A 355 -5.87 17.87 7.12
C GLU A 355 -6.09 16.45 6.57
N TYR A 356 -5.04 15.62 6.42
CA TYR A 356 -5.17 14.25 5.92
C TYR A 356 -6.21 13.42 6.68
N PRO A 357 -6.29 13.43 8.03
CA PRO A 357 -7.31 12.66 8.75
C PRO A 357 -8.74 13.01 8.38
N SER A 358 -9.02 14.26 7.97
CA SER A 358 -10.37 14.68 7.55
C SER A 358 -10.83 13.99 6.26
N PHE A 359 -9.90 13.49 5.44
CA PHE A 359 -10.19 12.81 4.19
C PHE A 359 -10.28 11.28 4.30
N TYR A 360 -9.58 10.68 5.27
CA TYR A 360 -9.54 9.22 5.44
C TYR A 360 -9.62 8.78 6.91
N SER A 361 -10.26 9.56 7.74
CA SER A 361 -10.34 9.26 9.18
C SER A 361 -10.91 7.86 9.43
N MET A 362 -10.09 7.04 10.06
CA MET A 362 -10.52 5.85 10.78
C MET A 362 -10.37 6.19 12.27
N GLY A 363 -11.42 6.71 12.87
CA GLY A 363 -11.41 7.23 14.24
C GLY A 363 -11.33 6.17 15.34
N TYR A 364 -10.88 4.93 15.00
CA TYR A 364 -10.95 3.79 15.89
C TYR A 364 -9.59 3.34 16.45
N ASN A 365 -8.47 3.92 16.02
CA ASN A 365 -7.11 3.42 16.35
C ASN A 365 -6.82 3.32 17.85
N ASP A 366 -7.43 4.19 18.67
CA ASP A 366 -7.22 4.25 20.11
C ASP A 366 -8.38 3.66 20.92
N VAL A 367 -9.35 3.03 20.25
CA VAL A 367 -10.54 2.46 20.91
C VAL A 367 -10.25 1.05 21.41
N LYS A 368 -10.68 0.75 22.63
CA LYS A 368 -10.55 -0.59 23.22
C LYS A 368 -11.30 -1.64 22.39
N LEU A 369 -10.70 -2.81 22.20
CA LEU A 369 -11.25 -3.89 21.37
C LEU A 369 -12.63 -4.38 21.85
N ASP A 370 -12.88 -4.31 23.15
CA ASP A 370 -14.17 -4.70 23.75
C ASP A 370 -15.29 -3.77 23.33
N ILE A 371 -15.01 -2.47 23.17
CA ILE A 371 -15.98 -1.48 22.69
C ILE A 371 -16.32 -1.73 21.23
N LEU A 372 -15.30 -2.01 20.39
CA LEU A 372 -15.50 -2.37 18.99
C LEU A 372 -16.36 -3.63 18.88
N SER A 373 -16.04 -4.65 19.69
CA SER A 373 -16.80 -5.90 19.73
C SER A 373 -18.24 -5.69 20.17
N ALA A 374 -18.50 -4.82 21.14
CA ALA A 374 -19.85 -4.48 21.58
C ALA A 374 -20.67 -3.82 20.48
N GLY A 375 -20.08 -2.87 19.74
CA GLY A 375 -20.73 -2.23 18.60
C GLY A 375 -21.10 -3.23 17.49
N ILE A 376 -20.17 -4.11 17.14
CA ILE A 376 -20.42 -5.17 16.14
C ILE A 376 -21.53 -6.14 16.60
N LYS A 377 -21.51 -6.55 17.88
CA LYS A 377 -22.58 -7.39 18.45
C LYS A 377 -23.95 -6.70 18.34
N ASN A 378 -24.03 -5.44 18.69
CA ASN A 378 -25.26 -4.65 18.63
C ASN A 378 -25.77 -4.50 17.18
N TYR A 379 -24.86 -4.35 16.21
CA TYR A 379 -25.19 -4.42 14.78
C TYR A 379 -25.80 -5.76 14.41
N CYS A 380 -25.19 -6.89 14.80
CA CYS A 380 -25.71 -8.23 14.52
C CYS A 380 -27.12 -8.42 15.08
N VAL A 381 -27.35 -8.02 16.34
CA VAL A 381 -28.66 -8.16 16.98
C VAL A 381 -29.69 -7.24 16.34
N SER A 382 -29.38 -5.98 16.13
CA SER A 382 -30.35 -4.94 15.77
C SER A 382 -30.64 -4.87 14.27
N LYS A 383 -29.63 -5.09 13.42
CA LYS A 383 -29.78 -4.98 11.95
C LYS A 383 -29.90 -6.32 11.26
N LEU A 384 -29.12 -7.33 11.69
CA LEU A 384 -29.20 -8.68 11.10
C LEU A 384 -30.25 -9.56 11.78
N ASN A 385 -30.72 -9.19 12.97
CA ASN A 385 -31.59 -10.01 13.83
C ASN A 385 -30.92 -11.37 14.20
N ILE A 386 -29.59 -11.35 14.37
CA ILE A 386 -28.76 -12.51 14.71
C ILE A 386 -28.17 -12.30 16.11
N PRO A 387 -28.62 -13.04 17.14
CA PRO A 387 -28.05 -12.96 18.47
C PRO A 387 -26.60 -13.49 18.48
N VAL A 388 -25.75 -12.81 19.27
CA VAL A 388 -24.36 -13.21 19.52
C VAL A 388 -24.23 -13.66 20.98
N ASN A 389 -24.03 -14.96 21.20
CA ASN A 389 -23.98 -15.56 22.52
C ASN A 389 -22.53 -15.92 22.89
N ASN A 390 -22.18 -15.75 24.17
CA ASN A 390 -20.94 -16.27 24.72
C ASN A 390 -21.25 -17.59 25.44
N ILE A 391 -20.58 -18.66 25.03
CA ILE A 391 -20.80 -20.00 25.58
C ILE A 391 -19.50 -20.74 25.85
N ASP A 392 -19.47 -21.61 26.87
CA ASP A 392 -18.38 -22.55 27.04
C ASP A 392 -18.46 -23.65 25.98
N MET A 393 -17.54 -23.64 25.03
CA MET A 393 -17.47 -24.62 23.95
C MET A 393 -16.75 -25.92 24.35
N ASN A 394 -16.27 -26.05 25.58
CA ASN A 394 -15.47 -27.18 26.06
C ASN A 394 -14.26 -27.54 25.18
N SER A 395 -13.81 -26.57 24.37
CA SER A 395 -12.70 -26.69 23.43
C SER A 395 -11.96 -25.38 23.32
N ILE A 396 -10.61 -25.43 23.34
CA ILE A 396 -9.76 -24.25 23.09
C ILE A 396 -9.64 -23.98 21.57
N SER A 397 -9.77 -25.03 20.75
CA SER A 397 -9.60 -24.91 19.31
C SER A 397 -10.85 -24.34 18.60
N LEU A 398 -12.04 -24.55 19.16
CA LEU A 398 -13.26 -23.98 18.62
C LEU A 398 -13.47 -22.58 19.21
N ARG A 399 -13.30 -21.55 18.37
CA ARG A 399 -13.37 -20.15 18.81
C ARG A 399 -14.75 -19.55 18.67
N GLY A 400 -15.46 -19.88 17.59
CA GLY A 400 -16.81 -19.42 17.30
C GLY A 400 -17.44 -20.24 16.20
N TYR A 401 -18.73 -20.00 15.94
CA TYR A 401 -19.41 -20.48 14.76
C TYR A 401 -20.71 -19.69 14.51
N HIS A 402 -21.05 -19.55 13.24
CA HIS A 402 -22.28 -18.96 12.76
C HIS A 402 -23.27 -20.02 12.29
N ILE A 403 -24.52 -19.91 12.68
CA ILE A 403 -25.64 -20.66 12.11
C ILE A 403 -26.49 -19.68 11.31
N LYS A 404 -26.60 -19.91 10.00
CA LYS A 404 -27.26 -18.98 9.07
C LYS A 404 -28.61 -18.49 9.60
N ASP A 405 -28.79 -17.17 9.57
CA ASP A 405 -30.01 -16.44 9.97
C ASP A 405 -30.53 -16.82 11.38
N THR A 406 -29.68 -17.43 12.22
CA THR A 406 -30.10 -17.96 13.52
C THR A 406 -29.28 -17.34 14.67
N LEU A 407 -28.00 -17.57 14.71
CA LEU A 407 -27.14 -17.10 15.81
C LEU A 407 -25.64 -17.15 15.44
N ILE A 408 -24.86 -16.37 16.20
CA ILE A 408 -23.42 -16.51 16.31
C ILE A 408 -23.10 -16.94 17.75
N ASN A 409 -22.35 -18.02 17.92
CA ASN A 409 -21.83 -18.42 19.21
C ASN A 409 -20.33 -18.16 19.28
N MET A 410 -19.90 -17.53 20.34
CA MET A 410 -18.50 -17.19 20.65
C MET A 410 -18.04 -17.98 21.88
N ASN A 411 -16.80 -18.46 21.86
CA ASN A 411 -16.22 -19.12 23.01
C ASN A 411 -15.92 -18.07 24.10
N ASP A 412 -16.40 -18.30 25.30
CA ASP A 412 -16.25 -17.41 26.46
C ASP A 412 -14.82 -17.35 27.03
N LYS A 413 -13.90 -18.20 26.54
CA LYS A 413 -12.48 -18.26 26.94
C LYS A 413 -11.56 -17.40 26.09
N LEU A 414 -12.09 -16.70 25.06
CA LEU A 414 -11.28 -15.85 24.19
C LEU A 414 -10.90 -14.55 24.89
N ASN A 415 -9.66 -14.10 24.70
CA ASN A 415 -9.27 -12.74 25.05
C ASN A 415 -9.84 -11.72 24.04
N SER A 416 -9.79 -10.42 24.34
CA SER A 416 -10.39 -9.37 23.52
C SER A 416 -9.93 -9.36 22.07
N THR A 417 -8.65 -9.64 21.80
CA THR A 417 -8.09 -9.72 20.45
C THR A 417 -8.65 -10.92 19.68
N GLU A 418 -8.62 -12.11 20.31
CA GLU A 418 -9.15 -13.31 19.71
C GLU A 418 -10.66 -13.23 19.52
N TYR A 419 -11.35 -12.60 20.47
CA TYR A 419 -12.80 -12.40 20.42
C TYR A 419 -13.17 -11.52 19.22
N LEU A 420 -12.58 -10.35 19.10
CA LEU A 420 -12.87 -9.45 17.96
C LEU A 420 -12.57 -10.11 16.63
N SER A 421 -11.39 -10.74 16.50
CA SER A 421 -10.97 -11.39 15.26
C SER A 421 -11.90 -12.57 14.88
N THR A 422 -12.38 -13.34 15.85
CA THR A 422 -13.36 -14.39 15.59
C THR A 422 -14.72 -13.81 15.25
N LEU A 423 -15.18 -12.78 15.98
CA LEU A 423 -16.48 -12.15 15.74
C LEU A 423 -16.56 -11.55 14.33
N THR A 424 -15.51 -10.83 13.88
CA THR A 424 -15.47 -10.25 12.53
C THR A 424 -15.54 -11.32 11.44
N HIS A 425 -14.96 -12.48 11.66
CA HIS A 425 -15.02 -13.64 10.76
C HIS A 425 -16.43 -14.24 10.71
N GLU A 426 -17.07 -14.47 11.87
CA GLU A 426 -18.44 -15.01 11.92
C GLU A 426 -19.47 -14.03 11.33
N VAL A 427 -19.24 -12.72 11.52
CA VAL A 427 -20.02 -11.67 10.85
C VAL A 427 -19.82 -11.74 9.34
N GLY A 428 -18.61 -12.02 8.86
CA GLY A 428 -18.34 -12.26 7.45
C GLY A 428 -19.24 -13.36 6.89
N HIS A 429 -19.32 -14.51 7.55
CA HIS A 429 -20.24 -15.58 7.16
C HIS A 429 -21.70 -15.12 7.13
N ALA A 430 -22.13 -14.32 8.11
CA ALA A 430 -23.51 -13.86 8.21
C ALA A 430 -23.88 -12.89 7.09
N VAL A 431 -23.05 -11.88 6.81
CA VAL A 431 -23.35 -10.85 5.80
C VAL A 431 -23.16 -11.34 4.37
N MET A 432 -22.24 -12.29 4.14
CA MET A 432 -22.07 -12.99 2.87
C MET A 432 -23.16 -14.03 2.61
N GLN A 433 -24.05 -14.27 3.59
CA GLN A 433 -25.17 -15.22 3.47
C GLN A 433 -24.73 -16.66 3.18
N HIS A 434 -23.62 -17.10 3.76
CA HIS A 434 -23.07 -18.44 3.54
C HIS A 434 -24.04 -19.56 3.93
N THR A 435 -24.06 -20.64 3.14
CA THR A 435 -24.92 -21.83 3.36
C THR A 435 -24.11 -23.11 3.42
N ALA A 436 -24.70 -24.17 4.01
CA ALA A 436 -24.02 -25.46 4.13
C ALA A 436 -23.70 -26.12 2.76
N GLY A 437 -24.45 -25.77 1.70
CA GLY A 437 -24.27 -26.36 0.36
C GLY A 437 -23.16 -25.70 -0.50
N GLN A 438 -22.58 -24.60 -0.05
CA GLN A 438 -21.52 -23.92 -0.77
C GLN A 438 -20.14 -24.60 -0.49
N ASN A 439 -19.17 -24.37 -1.38
CA ASN A 439 -17.79 -24.81 -1.18
C ASN A 439 -17.26 -24.23 0.14
N THR A 440 -16.78 -25.10 1.03
CA THR A 440 -16.33 -24.70 2.35
C THR A 440 -15.14 -23.74 2.28
N TYR A 441 -14.17 -24.01 1.41
CA TYR A 441 -12.98 -23.16 1.30
C TYR A 441 -13.30 -21.78 0.70
N LEU A 442 -14.28 -21.70 -0.19
CA LEU A 442 -14.77 -20.41 -0.70
C LEU A 442 -15.39 -19.58 0.43
N LYS A 443 -16.27 -20.19 1.24
CA LYS A 443 -16.89 -19.50 2.37
C LYS A 443 -15.87 -18.99 3.39
N GLU A 444 -14.91 -19.83 3.74
CA GLU A 444 -13.85 -19.46 4.68
C GLU A 444 -12.96 -18.33 4.11
N PHE A 445 -12.62 -18.43 2.82
CA PHE A 445 -11.85 -17.40 2.15
C PHE A 445 -12.61 -16.05 2.08
N GLU A 446 -13.88 -16.07 1.72
CA GLU A 446 -14.71 -14.85 1.68
C GLU A 446 -14.88 -14.23 3.09
N ALA A 447 -15.11 -15.06 4.11
CA ALA A 447 -15.22 -14.60 5.50
C ALA A 447 -13.91 -14.00 6.02
N ASP A 448 -12.77 -14.61 5.70
CA ASP A 448 -11.44 -14.06 6.03
C ASP A 448 -11.18 -12.72 5.33
N CYS A 449 -11.50 -12.62 4.03
CA CYS A 449 -11.38 -11.36 3.29
C CYS A 449 -12.22 -10.24 3.93
N PHE A 450 -13.47 -10.54 4.26
CA PHE A 450 -14.37 -9.59 4.93
C PHE A 450 -13.85 -9.19 6.31
N SER A 451 -13.43 -10.16 7.11
CA SER A 451 -12.85 -9.95 8.45
C SER A 451 -11.63 -9.01 8.39
N ILE A 452 -10.70 -9.27 7.49
CA ILE A 452 -9.51 -8.41 7.30
C ILE A 452 -9.90 -6.99 6.90
N MET A 453 -10.89 -6.83 6.02
CA MET A 453 -11.39 -5.51 5.67
C MET A 453 -12.01 -4.79 6.87
N LEU A 454 -12.81 -5.50 7.67
CA LEU A 454 -13.47 -4.92 8.83
C LEU A 454 -12.48 -4.56 9.94
N GLU A 455 -11.58 -5.48 10.30
CA GLU A 455 -10.52 -5.22 11.28
C GLU A 455 -9.64 -4.04 10.86
N SER A 456 -9.23 -3.99 9.58
CA SER A 456 -8.43 -2.88 9.05
C SER A 456 -9.17 -1.54 9.04
N HIS A 457 -10.47 -1.55 8.74
CA HIS A 457 -11.32 -0.36 8.80
C HIS A 457 -11.43 0.17 10.24
N LEU A 458 -11.53 -0.73 11.21
CA LEU A 458 -11.57 -0.42 12.64
C LEU A 458 -10.18 -0.07 13.22
N GLY A 459 -9.14 0.00 12.41
CA GLY A 459 -7.78 0.32 12.86
C GLY A 459 -7.07 -0.80 13.63
N VAL A 460 -7.60 -2.02 13.55
CA VAL A 460 -7.00 -3.20 14.20
C VAL A 460 -5.90 -3.78 13.32
N GLU A 461 -4.77 -4.12 13.91
CA GLU A 461 -3.66 -4.72 13.20
C GLU A 461 -3.96 -6.18 12.84
N ILE A 462 -3.76 -6.54 11.58
CA ILE A 462 -3.99 -7.90 11.10
C ILE A 462 -2.83 -8.79 11.50
N THR A 463 -3.14 -9.87 12.23
CA THR A 463 -2.13 -10.83 12.68
C THR A 463 -1.59 -11.67 11.52
N GLU A 464 -0.33 -12.12 11.64
CA GLU A 464 0.26 -13.05 10.66
C GLU A 464 -0.53 -14.37 10.59
N SER A 465 -1.07 -14.84 11.71
CA SER A 465 -1.94 -16.03 11.73
C SER A 465 -3.17 -15.88 10.85
N ARG A 466 -3.80 -14.69 10.84
CA ARG A 466 -4.96 -14.39 9.96
C ARG A 466 -4.56 -14.39 8.49
N LYS A 467 -3.42 -13.81 8.14
CA LYS A 467 -2.90 -13.79 6.77
C LYS A 467 -2.62 -15.22 6.27
N HIS A 468 -2.01 -16.05 7.09
CA HIS A 468 -1.75 -17.44 6.74
C HIS A 468 -3.04 -18.25 6.58
N HIS A 469 -4.03 -18.06 7.45
CA HIS A 469 -5.31 -18.75 7.37
C HIS A 469 -6.04 -18.41 6.05
N LEU A 470 -6.10 -17.14 5.69
CA LEU A 470 -6.64 -16.70 4.40
C LEU A 470 -5.90 -17.34 3.22
N ALA A 471 -4.57 -17.32 3.25
CA ALA A 471 -3.75 -17.90 2.17
C ALA A 471 -3.95 -19.42 2.05
N ASP A 472 -4.07 -20.12 3.16
CA ASP A 472 -4.32 -21.57 3.18
C ASP A 472 -5.71 -21.90 2.64
N ASN A 473 -6.74 -21.14 3.02
CA ASN A 473 -8.08 -21.30 2.47
C ASN A 473 -8.11 -21.05 0.96
N TYR A 474 -7.38 -20.05 0.47
CA TYR A 474 -7.25 -19.80 -0.96
C TYR A 474 -6.59 -20.97 -1.70
N ARG A 475 -5.45 -21.48 -1.20
CA ARG A 475 -4.76 -22.65 -1.78
C ARG A 475 -5.65 -23.90 -1.82
N GLN A 476 -6.41 -24.14 -0.75
CA GLN A 476 -7.35 -25.28 -0.69
C GLN A 476 -8.55 -25.07 -1.60
N LEU A 477 -9.02 -23.83 -1.74
CA LEU A 477 -10.07 -23.49 -2.68
C LEU A 477 -9.61 -23.80 -4.12
N GLU A 478 -8.41 -23.37 -4.53
CA GLU A 478 -7.87 -23.70 -5.86
C GLU A 478 -7.74 -25.20 -6.08
N GLN A 479 -7.31 -25.97 -5.08
CA GLN A 479 -7.18 -27.42 -5.16
C GLN A 479 -8.53 -28.15 -5.22
N SER A 480 -9.57 -27.57 -4.62
CA SER A 480 -10.91 -28.16 -4.58
C SER A 480 -11.70 -28.02 -5.88
N GLN A 481 -11.27 -27.15 -6.77
CA GLN A 481 -11.91 -26.90 -8.07
C GLN A 481 -11.28 -27.84 -9.11
N GLU A 482 -11.91 -28.97 -9.42
CA GLU A 482 -11.45 -29.96 -10.41
C GLU A 482 -11.36 -29.35 -11.84
N GLY A 483 -10.37 -28.45 -12.06
CA GLY A 483 -10.06 -27.89 -13.39
C GLY A 483 -10.81 -26.61 -13.77
N GLU A 484 -11.66 -26.05 -12.92
CA GLU A 484 -12.23 -24.72 -13.12
C GLU A 484 -11.36 -23.66 -12.45
N GLU A 485 -10.95 -22.65 -13.21
CA GLU A 485 -10.15 -21.54 -12.70
C GLU A 485 -11.05 -20.60 -11.88
N ILE A 486 -10.63 -20.29 -10.64
CA ILE A 486 -11.36 -19.36 -9.77
C ILE A 486 -11.16 -17.95 -10.31
N ASP A 487 -12.25 -17.26 -10.61
CA ASP A 487 -12.21 -15.83 -10.86
C ASP A 487 -12.09 -15.07 -9.52
N ILE A 488 -10.84 -14.95 -9.04
CA ILE A 488 -10.53 -14.22 -7.81
C ILE A 488 -11.03 -12.77 -7.85
N ASN A 489 -11.07 -12.14 -9.03
CA ASN A 489 -11.61 -10.78 -9.17
C ASN A 489 -13.09 -10.73 -8.84
N SER A 490 -13.85 -11.76 -9.25
CA SER A 490 -15.29 -11.85 -8.92
C SER A 490 -15.48 -12.03 -7.42
N VAL A 491 -14.72 -12.94 -6.80
CA VAL A 491 -14.82 -13.20 -5.35
C VAL A 491 -14.50 -11.93 -4.55
N ILE A 492 -13.37 -11.27 -4.84
CA ILE A 492 -12.99 -10.02 -4.19
C ILE A 492 -14.03 -8.93 -4.41
N ASN A 493 -14.61 -8.84 -5.61
CA ASN A 493 -15.67 -7.88 -5.90
C ASN A 493 -16.92 -8.12 -5.03
N ASP A 494 -17.31 -9.36 -4.82
CA ASP A 494 -18.49 -9.70 -4.04
C ASP A 494 -18.26 -9.41 -2.54
N VAL A 495 -17.09 -9.70 -2.01
CA VAL A 495 -16.70 -9.31 -0.65
C VAL A 495 -16.71 -7.78 -0.49
N MET A 496 -16.07 -7.04 -1.37
CA MET A 496 -16.02 -5.58 -1.31
C MET A 496 -17.41 -4.94 -1.42
N LYS A 497 -18.25 -5.48 -2.29
CA LYS A 497 -19.62 -5.00 -2.44
C LYS A 497 -20.43 -5.25 -1.16
N THR A 498 -20.32 -6.44 -0.58
CA THR A 498 -20.99 -6.77 0.69
C THR A 498 -20.49 -5.86 1.80
N PHE A 499 -19.18 -5.68 1.91
CA PHE A 499 -18.57 -4.76 2.88
C PHE A 499 -19.10 -3.33 2.72
N SER A 500 -19.12 -2.81 1.49
CA SER A 500 -19.65 -1.46 1.20
C SER A 500 -21.13 -1.29 1.59
N ASN A 501 -21.92 -2.34 1.51
CA ASN A 501 -23.34 -2.30 1.85
C ASN A 501 -23.59 -2.26 3.36
N VAL A 502 -22.67 -2.79 4.17
CA VAL A 502 -22.92 -2.99 5.61
C VAL A 502 -22.10 -2.06 6.50
N ILE A 503 -20.95 -1.54 6.02
CA ILE A 503 -19.98 -0.85 6.86
C ILE A 503 -20.54 0.42 7.52
N GLU A 504 -21.35 1.21 6.81
CA GLU A 504 -21.95 2.43 7.38
C GLU A 504 -22.89 2.11 8.56
N ASN A 505 -23.58 0.98 8.50
CA ASN A 505 -24.38 0.52 9.62
C ASN A 505 -23.51 0.02 10.79
N ILE A 506 -22.44 -0.72 10.50
CA ILE A 506 -21.52 -1.18 11.56
C ILE A 506 -20.92 0.03 12.27
N ASP A 507 -20.46 1.03 11.50
CA ASP A 507 -19.91 2.29 12.04
C ASP A 507 -20.91 3.03 12.95
N GLU A 508 -22.20 3.03 12.60
CA GLU A 508 -23.24 3.64 13.43
C GLU A 508 -23.27 3.03 14.83
N TYR A 509 -23.26 1.69 14.93
CA TYR A 509 -23.31 0.99 16.22
C TYR A 509 -21.99 1.07 16.99
N VAL A 510 -20.86 0.98 16.29
CA VAL A 510 -19.54 1.15 16.92
C VAL A 510 -19.38 2.55 17.51
N ASN A 511 -19.74 3.58 16.75
CA ASN A 511 -19.68 4.97 17.23
C ASN A 511 -20.64 5.22 18.41
N TYR A 512 -21.80 4.56 18.41
CA TYR A 512 -22.70 4.64 19.55
C TYR A 512 -22.05 4.10 20.83
N GLU A 513 -21.42 2.91 20.77
CA GLU A 513 -20.72 2.33 21.93
C GLU A 513 -19.52 3.17 22.39
N ILE A 514 -18.77 3.75 21.46
CA ILE A 514 -17.66 4.66 21.78
C ILE A 514 -18.17 5.86 22.58
N ASN A 515 -19.27 6.49 22.14
CA ASN A 515 -19.84 7.65 22.81
C ASN A 515 -20.38 7.30 24.20
N GLN A 516 -21.07 6.16 24.33
CA GLN A 516 -21.55 5.67 25.64
C GLN A 516 -20.42 5.41 26.64
N ASN A 517 -19.27 4.94 26.16
CA ASN A 517 -18.11 4.71 27.05
C ASN A 517 -17.39 6.01 27.40
N LYS A 518 -17.33 6.99 26.51
CA LYS A 518 -16.80 8.32 26.83
C LYS A 518 -17.64 9.04 27.90
N ASP A 519 -18.96 8.94 27.77
CA ASP A 519 -19.87 9.53 28.76
C ASP A 519 -19.67 8.90 30.15
N LYS A 520 -19.48 7.58 30.23
CA LYS A 520 -19.16 6.86 31.48
C LYS A 520 -17.81 7.27 32.08
N GLU A 521 -16.75 7.36 31.24
CA GLU A 521 -15.42 7.79 31.70
C GLU A 521 -15.46 9.24 32.24
N ILE A 522 -16.31 10.09 31.70
CA ILE A 522 -16.53 11.46 32.21
C ILE A 522 -17.29 11.42 33.53
N ASP A 523 -18.35 10.61 33.64
CA ASP A 523 -19.13 10.47 34.86
C ASP A 523 -18.27 9.87 36.00
N GLU A 524 -17.46 8.82 35.70
CA GLU A 524 -16.53 8.23 36.68
C GLU A 524 -15.46 9.25 37.15
N ALA A 525 -14.90 10.06 36.23
CA ALA A 525 -13.95 11.10 36.57
C ALA A 525 -14.57 12.20 37.46
N ILE A 526 -15.84 12.57 37.22
CA ILE A 526 -16.56 13.53 38.06
C ILE A 526 -16.82 12.94 39.45
N ASP A 527 -17.19 11.65 39.55
CA ASP A 527 -17.41 10.97 40.83
C ASP A 527 -16.10 10.84 41.64
N GLU A 528 -14.95 10.54 40.97
CA GLU A 528 -13.62 10.51 41.60
C GLU A 528 -13.23 11.92 42.13
N ASP A 529 -13.46 12.97 41.34
CA ASP A 529 -13.20 14.36 41.79
C ASP A 529 -14.09 14.75 42.99
N ILE A 530 -15.36 14.29 43.01
CA ILE A 530 -16.28 14.50 44.13
C ILE A 530 -15.85 13.74 45.39
N GLU A 531 -15.40 12.49 45.25
CA GLU A 531 -14.87 11.70 46.36
C GLU A 531 -13.57 12.30 46.92
N ASP A 532 -12.68 12.79 46.06
CA ASP A 532 -11.44 13.46 46.48
C ASP A 532 -11.71 14.81 47.17
N GLU A 533 -12.71 15.59 46.72
CA GLU A 533 -13.15 16.78 47.41
C GLU A 533 -13.77 16.43 48.78
N ALA A 534 -14.62 15.40 48.86
CA ALA A 534 -15.21 14.94 50.10
C ALA A 534 -14.17 14.41 51.11
N VAL A 535 -13.14 13.71 50.64
CA VAL A 535 -12.02 13.28 51.51
C VAL A 535 -11.18 14.48 51.96
N SER A 536 -10.99 15.48 51.09
CA SER A 536 -10.27 16.70 51.46
C SER A 536 -11.05 17.56 52.46
N GLU A 537 -12.37 17.67 52.36
CA GLU A 537 -13.25 18.37 53.33
C GLU A 537 -13.32 17.61 54.66
N SER A 538 -13.39 16.27 54.67
CA SER A 538 -13.38 15.48 55.89
C SER A 538 -12.05 15.61 56.64
N SER A 539 -10.92 15.65 55.91
CA SER A 539 -9.59 15.85 56.51
C SER A 539 -9.36 17.27 57.05
N LEU A 540 -10.04 18.27 56.50
CA LEU A 540 -10.06 19.65 57.00
C LEU A 540 -10.96 19.76 58.25
N CYS A 541 -12.06 19.02 58.33
CA CYS A 541 -12.96 19.00 59.48
C CYS A 541 -12.32 18.29 60.69
N GLU A 542 -11.54 17.21 60.50
CA GLU A 542 -10.78 16.57 61.57
C GLU A 542 -9.65 17.47 62.12
N LYS A 543 -9.05 18.34 61.32
CA LYS A 543 -8.05 19.32 61.78
C LYS A 543 -8.64 20.48 62.57
N GLN A 544 -9.92 20.75 62.47
CA GLN A 544 -10.62 21.81 63.23
C GLN A 544 -11.18 21.32 64.58
N LEU A 545 -11.15 20.05 64.89
CA LEU A 545 -11.68 19.45 66.12
C LEU A 545 -10.63 19.04 67.17
N MET A 546 -9.40 19.54 67.10
CA MET A 546 -8.42 19.38 68.18
C MET A 546 -8.63 20.53 69.18
N PRO A 547 -9.01 20.28 70.48
CA PRO A 547 -9.14 21.29 71.46
C PRO A 547 -7.77 21.84 71.88
N GLN A 548 -7.60 23.15 71.73
CA GLN A 548 -6.57 23.87 72.44
C GLN A 548 -6.89 23.79 73.94
N ASN A 549 -6.29 22.89 74.70
CA ASN A 549 -6.05 22.99 76.10
C ASN A 549 -5.22 21.78 76.57
N VAL A 550 -3.95 22.01 76.79
CA VAL A 550 -3.17 21.64 77.98
C VAL A 550 -1.73 22.14 77.74
N ILE A 551 -1.53 23.42 78.08
CA ILE A 551 -0.24 23.91 78.52
C ILE A 551 -0.47 24.12 80.03
N ASP A 552 0.11 23.28 80.85
CA ASP A 552 0.76 23.53 82.11
C ASP A 552 0.97 22.25 82.90
N GLN A 553 2.22 21.84 82.98
CA GLN A 553 2.88 21.34 84.23
C GLN A 553 4.18 20.65 83.88
N GLN A 554 5.26 21.37 83.97
CA GLN A 554 6.55 20.78 84.26
C GLN A 554 6.63 20.43 85.73
N PRO A 555 7.22 19.35 86.13
CA PRO A 555 8.01 19.23 87.36
C PRO A 555 9.50 19.23 87.00
N GLN A 556 10.19 20.16 87.64
CA GLN A 556 11.61 20.14 87.89
C GLN A 556 11.94 18.83 88.66
N LEU A 557 13.04 18.16 88.28
CA LEU A 557 13.75 17.29 89.18
C LEU A 557 15.25 17.47 89.00
N GLU A 558 15.84 17.65 90.13
CA GLU A 558 17.24 17.93 90.44
C GLU A 558 18.17 16.69 90.16
N VAL A 559 19.33 17.07 89.80
CA VAL A 559 20.67 16.55 90.12
C VAL A 559 20.74 15.30 90.99
N GLY A 560 21.53 14.33 90.47
CA GLY A 560 22.11 13.27 91.23
C GLY A 560 23.04 12.42 90.33
#